data_c71bf8318dbaebda290eb053b79628c0
#
_entry.id   c71bf8318dbaebda290eb053b79628c0
#
_cell.length_a   1.000
_cell.length_b   1.000
_cell.length_c   1.000
_cell.angle_alpha   90.00
_cell.angle_beta   90.00
_cell.angle_gamma   90.00
#
_symmetry.space_group_name_H-M   'P 1'
#
loop_
_entity.id
_entity.type
_entity.pdbx_description
1 polymer ?
#
loop_
_entity_poly.entity_id
_entity_poly.type
_entity_poly.pdbx_seq_one_letter_code
_entity_poly.pdbx_strand_id
1 'polypeptide(L)'
;MEGFAGKVAAVTGAGSGIGQALAVELARSGAAVAISDVDTDGLAQTEERLKAIGAPVRSDRLDVTEREAFQLYADHINEHFGKVNQIYNNAGIAFTGDVDISQFKDIERVMDVDFWGVVNGTKAFLPHLVASGDGHVINVSSLFGLMSMPGQAAYNSAKFAVRGFTEALRQEMVLNGDPVKVTSVHPGGIKTAIARNGTTAEGVDPEAQSKFFDKRLASTSPQRAAQIILEAVRKNKARVLVGPDAVVLDLIVRITGSGYQRLFSPVVGRMKPPSR
;
A
#
# COMPACT_ATOMS: atom_id res chain seq x y z
N MET A 1 3.83 9.10 -20.22
CA MET A 1 4.82 9.12 -19.10
C MET A 1 5.98 8.20 -19.47
N GLU A 2 7.06 8.79 -19.97
CA GLU A 2 8.27 8.05 -20.31
C GLU A 2 8.96 7.56 -19.02
N GLY A 3 9.47 6.34 -19.03
CA GLY A 3 10.26 5.78 -17.92
C GLY A 3 9.78 4.43 -17.38
N PHE A 4 8.64 3.91 -17.85
CA PHE A 4 8.16 2.56 -17.51
C PHE A 4 8.11 1.64 -18.74
N ALA A 5 8.29 2.16 -19.94
CA ALA A 5 8.34 1.37 -21.17
C ALA A 5 9.43 0.29 -21.09
N GLY A 6 9.06 -0.95 -21.43
CA GLY A 6 9.93 -2.12 -21.38
C GLY A 6 10.27 -2.64 -19.98
N LYS A 7 9.69 -2.07 -18.92
CA LYS A 7 9.79 -2.60 -17.54
C LYS A 7 8.66 -3.60 -17.25
N VAL A 8 8.93 -4.49 -16.30
CA VAL A 8 7.97 -5.41 -15.74
C VAL A 8 7.69 -4.99 -14.30
N ALA A 9 6.43 -4.75 -13.98
CA ALA A 9 5.97 -4.32 -12.66
C ALA A 9 4.96 -5.31 -12.08
N ALA A 10 5.22 -5.79 -10.86
CA ALA A 10 4.27 -6.57 -10.08
C ALA A 10 3.50 -5.66 -9.09
N VAL A 11 2.17 -5.83 -8.98
CA VAL A 11 1.31 -5.04 -8.10
C VAL A 11 0.40 -5.97 -7.31
N THR A 12 0.51 -5.94 -5.98
CA THR A 12 -0.39 -6.67 -5.08
C THR A 12 -1.59 -5.81 -4.67
N GLY A 13 -2.73 -6.43 -4.35
CA GLY A 13 -3.96 -5.69 -4.05
C GLY A 13 -4.48 -4.94 -5.27
N ALA A 14 -4.33 -5.55 -6.46
CA ALA A 14 -4.64 -4.93 -7.73
C ALA A 14 -6.12 -5.07 -8.15
N GLY A 15 -6.95 -5.77 -7.39
CA GLY A 15 -8.37 -5.92 -7.66
C GLY A 15 -9.16 -4.62 -7.50
N SER A 16 -8.65 -3.65 -6.72
CA SER A 16 -9.38 -2.40 -6.48
C SER A 16 -8.45 -1.22 -6.16
N GLY A 17 -9.04 -0.03 -5.98
CA GLY A 17 -8.43 1.13 -5.36
C GLY A 17 -7.11 1.59 -5.98
N ILE A 18 -6.11 1.82 -5.12
CA ILE A 18 -4.79 2.30 -5.54
C ILE A 18 -4.08 1.26 -6.40
N GLY A 19 -4.14 -0.04 -6.04
CA GLY A 19 -3.47 -1.11 -6.77
C GLY A 19 -3.98 -1.24 -8.21
N GLN A 20 -5.31 -1.23 -8.40
CA GLN A 20 -5.92 -1.22 -9.72
C GLN A 20 -5.49 0.01 -10.53
N ALA A 21 -5.51 1.21 -9.90
CA ALA A 21 -5.11 2.45 -10.57
C ALA A 21 -3.62 2.44 -10.94
N LEU A 22 -2.74 1.91 -10.07
CA LEU A 22 -1.31 1.73 -10.37
C LEU A 22 -1.10 0.81 -11.57
N ALA A 23 -1.78 -0.34 -11.59
CA ALA A 23 -1.68 -1.30 -12.69
C ALA A 23 -2.07 -0.64 -14.03
N VAL A 24 -3.20 0.08 -14.06
CA VAL A 24 -3.68 0.79 -15.26
C VAL A 24 -2.71 1.88 -15.72
N GLU A 25 -2.19 2.70 -14.82
CA GLU A 25 -1.25 3.78 -15.17
C GLU A 25 0.13 3.24 -15.60
N LEU A 26 0.60 2.13 -15.02
CA LEU A 26 1.82 1.41 -15.46
C LEU A 26 1.65 0.88 -16.88
N ALA A 27 0.54 0.21 -17.18
CA ALA A 27 0.21 -0.29 -18.51
C ALA A 27 0.16 0.85 -19.54
N ARG A 28 -0.53 1.96 -19.24
CA ARG A 28 -0.56 3.15 -20.10
C ARG A 28 0.82 3.78 -20.34
N SER A 29 1.75 3.52 -19.42
CA SER A 29 3.13 4.00 -19.51
C SER A 29 4.07 3.00 -20.20
N GLY A 30 3.53 1.91 -20.79
CA GLY A 30 4.26 0.93 -21.58
C GLY A 30 4.94 -0.18 -20.77
N ALA A 31 4.58 -0.36 -19.50
CA ALA A 31 5.06 -1.50 -18.70
C ALA A 31 4.26 -2.77 -18.99
N ALA A 32 4.90 -3.92 -18.90
CA ALA A 32 4.23 -5.19 -18.66
C ALA A 32 3.86 -5.28 -17.18
N VAL A 33 2.65 -5.79 -16.87
CA VAL A 33 2.12 -5.74 -15.52
C VAL A 33 1.69 -7.13 -15.03
N ALA A 34 2.26 -7.58 -13.92
CA ALA A 34 1.75 -8.69 -13.14
C ALA A 34 0.84 -8.15 -12.04
N ILE A 35 -0.39 -8.66 -11.96
CA ILE A 35 -1.37 -8.24 -10.96
C ILE A 35 -1.78 -9.40 -10.07
N SER A 36 -1.96 -9.13 -8.78
CA SER A 36 -2.42 -10.13 -7.84
C SER A 36 -3.37 -9.55 -6.78
N ASP A 37 -4.33 -10.37 -6.37
CA ASP A 37 -5.29 -10.08 -5.30
C ASP A 37 -5.90 -11.37 -4.78
N VAL A 38 -6.54 -11.34 -3.62
CA VAL A 38 -7.44 -12.40 -3.13
C VAL A 38 -8.85 -12.26 -3.72
N ASP A 39 -9.26 -11.04 -4.09
CA ASP A 39 -10.51 -10.72 -4.80
C ASP A 39 -10.37 -11.03 -6.29
N THR A 40 -10.78 -12.22 -6.68
CA THR A 40 -10.68 -12.69 -8.08
C THR A 40 -11.57 -11.92 -9.04
N ASP A 41 -12.72 -11.41 -8.59
CA ASP A 41 -13.64 -10.65 -9.43
C ASP A 41 -13.11 -9.25 -9.74
N GLY A 42 -12.60 -8.56 -8.71
CA GLY A 42 -11.91 -7.28 -8.87
C GLY A 42 -10.64 -7.42 -9.72
N LEU A 43 -9.93 -8.53 -9.56
CA LEU A 43 -8.71 -8.82 -10.34
C LEU A 43 -9.03 -9.03 -11.82
N ALA A 44 -10.09 -9.80 -12.14
CA ALA A 44 -10.55 -10.01 -13.51
C ALA A 44 -10.94 -8.69 -14.20
N GLN A 45 -11.66 -7.80 -13.51
CA GLN A 45 -11.99 -6.46 -14.04
C GLN A 45 -10.73 -5.63 -14.33
N THR A 46 -9.71 -5.74 -13.49
CA THR A 46 -8.44 -5.05 -13.71
C THR A 46 -7.71 -5.62 -14.91
N GLU A 47 -7.64 -6.94 -15.03
CA GLU A 47 -7.03 -7.63 -16.18
C GLU A 47 -7.67 -7.22 -17.51
N GLU A 48 -9.01 -7.16 -17.58
CA GLU A 48 -9.73 -6.68 -18.76
C GLU A 48 -9.32 -5.26 -19.16
N ARG A 49 -9.18 -4.37 -18.19
CA ARG A 49 -8.72 -2.98 -18.44
C ARG A 49 -7.29 -2.95 -19.00
N LEU A 50 -6.40 -3.80 -18.49
CA LEU A 50 -5.02 -3.88 -18.98
C LEU A 50 -4.95 -4.45 -20.40
N LYS A 51 -5.74 -5.49 -20.71
CA LYS A 51 -5.89 -6.07 -22.05
C LYS A 51 -6.44 -5.04 -23.04
N ALA A 52 -7.43 -4.23 -22.64
CA ALA A 52 -7.99 -3.17 -23.48
C ALA A 52 -6.97 -2.06 -23.81
N ILE A 53 -5.94 -1.86 -22.97
CA ILE A 53 -4.82 -0.96 -23.23
C ILE A 53 -3.79 -1.61 -24.18
N GLY A 54 -3.82 -2.93 -24.35
CA GLY A 54 -2.85 -3.70 -25.13
C GLY A 54 -1.56 -4.00 -24.36
N ALA A 55 -1.57 -3.89 -23.04
CA ALA A 55 -0.39 -4.18 -22.22
C ALA A 55 -0.20 -5.70 -22.02
N PRO A 56 1.04 -6.21 -22.04
CA PRO A 56 1.31 -7.55 -21.57
C PRO A 56 0.91 -7.67 -20.09
N VAL A 57 0.02 -8.61 -19.77
CA VAL A 57 -0.51 -8.78 -18.42
C VAL A 57 -0.48 -10.24 -18.00
N ARG A 58 -0.16 -10.47 -16.73
CA ARG A 58 -0.37 -11.73 -16.03
C ARG A 58 -1.16 -11.47 -14.76
N SER A 59 -2.16 -12.30 -14.48
CA SER A 59 -3.10 -12.17 -13.38
C SER A 59 -3.11 -13.47 -12.56
N ASP A 60 -2.83 -13.37 -11.26
CA ASP A 60 -2.77 -14.52 -10.36
C ASP A 60 -3.50 -14.22 -9.04
N ARG A 61 -4.30 -15.19 -8.54
CA ARG A 61 -4.79 -15.09 -7.16
C ARG A 61 -3.63 -15.28 -6.18
N LEU A 62 -3.44 -14.33 -5.27
CA LEU A 62 -2.40 -14.41 -4.24
C LEU A 62 -2.92 -13.86 -2.91
N ASP A 63 -2.78 -14.65 -1.86
CA ASP A 63 -2.83 -14.17 -0.48
C ASP A 63 -1.40 -13.77 -0.06
N VAL A 64 -1.18 -12.49 0.24
CA VAL A 64 0.14 -11.97 0.59
C VAL A 64 0.67 -12.49 1.92
N THR A 65 -0.17 -13.13 2.74
CA THR A 65 0.22 -13.75 4.00
C THR A 65 0.90 -15.11 3.81
N GLU A 66 0.66 -15.76 2.68
CA GLU A 66 1.20 -17.07 2.34
C GLU A 66 2.62 -16.94 1.75
N ARG A 67 3.62 -17.15 2.57
CA ARG A 67 5.04 -16.90 2.27
C ARG A 67 5.56 -17.73 1.09
N GLU A 68 5.27 -19.02 1.08
CA GLU A 68 5.68 -19.96 0.03
C GLU A 68 4.98 -19.65 -1.29
N ALA A 69 3.68 -19.34 -1.25
CA ALA A 69 2.93 -18.94 -2.43
C ALA A 69 3.47 -17.64 -3.04
N PHE A 70 3.88 -16.69 -2.18
CA PHE A 70 4.48 -15.43 -2.66
C PHE A 70 5.83 -15.66 -3.34
N GLN A 71 6.67 -16.57 -2.80
CA GLN A 71 7.94 -16.92 -3.44
C GLN A 71 7.71 -17.53 -4.82
N LEU A 72 6.82 -18.54 -4.92
CA LEU A 72 6.46 -19.16 -6.20
C LEU A 72 5.89 -18.13 -7.19
N TYR A 73 5.08 -17.20 -6.72
CA TYR A 73 4.55 -16.11 -7.54
C TYR A 73 5.67 -15.26 -8.15
N ALA A 74 6.66 -14.85 -7.35
CA ALA A 74 7.77 -14.04 -7.83
C ALA A 74 8.60 -14.79 -8.91
N ASP A 75 8.87 -16.08 -8.68
CA ASP A 75 9.60 -16.93 -9.63
C ASP A 75 8.82 -17.08 -10.95
N HIS A 76 7.52 -17.36 -10.88
CA HIS A 76 6.66 -17.49 -12.07
C HIS A 76 6.55 -16.18 -12.87
N ILE A 77 6.53 -15.02 -12.19
CA ILE A 77 6.51 -13.72 -12.87
C ILE A 77 7.83 -13.49 -13.61
N ASN A 78 8.96 -13.78 -12.94
CA ASN A 78 10.26 -13.64 -13.56
C ASN A 78 10.43 -14.61 -14.77
N GLU A 79 9.96 -15.84 -14.64
CA GLU A 79 9.97 -16.82 -15.74
C GLU A 79 9.10 -16.37 -16.92
N HIS A 80 7.89 -15.88 -16.65
CA HIS A 80 6.92 -15.46 -17.67
C HIS A 80 7.38 -14.26 -18.49
N PHE A 81 7.97 -13.25 -17.84
CA PHE A 81 8.39 -12.00 -18.50
C PHE A 81 9.90 -11.94 -18.79
N GLY A 82 10.68 -12.91 -18.30
CA GLY A 82 12.13 -12.95 -18.44
C GLY A 82 12.89 -12.01 -17.50
N LYS A 83 12.19 -11.13 -16.77
CA LYS A 83 12.73 -10.20 -15.77
C LYS A 83 11.61 -9.61 -14.92
N VAL A 84 11.99 -9.03 -13.76
CA VAL A 84 11.10 -8.15 -12.97
C VAL A 84 11.87 -6.91 -12.54
N ASN A 85 11.33 -5.72 -12.80
CA ASN A 85 11.97 -4.45 -12.44
C ASN A 85 11.34 -3.81 -11.21
N GLN A 86 10.05 -4.03 -10.93
CA GLN A 86 9.33 -3.32 -9.87
C GLN A 86 8.37 -4.23 -9.13
N ILE A 87 8.33 -4.09 -7.80
CA ILE A 87 7.27 -4.64 -6.94
C ILE A 87 6.57 -3.50 -6.19
N TYR A 88 5.26 -3.42 -6.32
CA TYR A 88 4.39 -2.55 -5.55
C TYR A 88 3.66 -3.40 -4.49
N ASN A 89 4.20 -3.43 -3.29
CA ASN A 89 3.57 -4.06 -2.13
C ASN A 89 2.46 -3.13 -1.64
N ASN A 90 1.27 -3.27 -2.25
CA ASN A 90 0.13 -2.38 -2.03
C ASN A 90 -1.03 -3.07 -1.32
N ALA A 91 -1.14 -4.39 -1.36
CA ALA A 91 -2.19 -5.11 -0.64
C ALA A 91 -2.25 -4.68 0.83
N GLY A 92 -3.45 -4.51 1.36
CA GLY A 92 -3.66 -4.09 2.73
C GLY A 92 -5.14 -4.07 3.09
N ILE A 93 -5.43 -4.15 4.39
CA ILE A 93 -6.76 -4.14 4.96
C ILE A 93 -6.89 -3.05 6.01
N ALA A 94 -8.11 -2.66 6.35
CA ALA A 94 -8.39 -1.77 7.46
C ALA A 94 -9.11 -2.51 8.60
N PHE A 95 -8.81 -2.12 9.82
CA PHE A 95 -9.51 -2.54 11.03
C PHE A 95 -9.71 -1.34 11.94
N THR A 96 -10.91 -1.22 12.53
CA THR A 96 -11.22 -0.16 13.49
C THR A 96 -11.73 -0.74 14.79
N GLY A 97 -11.03 -0.42 15.88
CA GLY A 97 -11.39 -0.79 17.25
C GLY A 97 -10.45 -0.14 18.26
N ASP A 98 -10.97 0.23 19.41
CA ASP A 98 -10.13 0.64 20.53
C ASP A 98 -9.37 -0.59 21.06
N VAL A 99 -8.22 -0.39 21.69
CA VAL A 99 -7.32 -1.47 22.10
C VAL A 99 -7.98 -2.44 23.07
N ASP A 100 -8.80 -1.94 23.97
CA ASP A 100 -9.48 -2.73 25.00
C ASP A 100 -10.58 -3.67 24.48
N ILE A 101 -11.17 -3.35 23.32
CA ILE A 101 -12.21 -4.18 22.68
C ILE A 101 -11.71 -4.97 21.47
N SER A 102 -10.49 -4.69 21.00
CA SER A 102 -9.88 -5.39 19.86
C SER A 102 -9.37 -6.77 20.30
N GLN A 103 -9.73 -7.82 19.58
CA GLN A 103 -9.22 -9.16 19.84
C GLN A 103 -7.83 -9.34 19.23
N PHE A 104 -7.00 -10.20 19.83
CA PHE A 104 -5.66 -10.50 19.30
C PHE A 104 -5.68 -10.92 17.83
N LYS A 105 -6.64 -11.79 17.44
CA LYS A 105 -6.80 -12.24 16.05
C LYS A 105 -6.99 -11.09 15.04
N ASP A 106 -7.63 -9.98 15.45
CA ASP A 106 -7.88 -8.83 14.58
C ASP A 106 -6.58 -8.04 14.38
N ILE A 107 -5.79 -7.89 15.47
CA ILE A 107 -4.48 -7.22 15.42
C ILE A 107 -3.50 -8.06 14.61
N GLU A 108 -3.45 -9.37 14.85
CA GLU A 108 -2.60 -10.32 14.12
C GLU A 108 -2.91 -10.30 12.63
N ARG A 109 -4.19 -10.39 12.26
CA ARG A 109 -4.62 -10.34 10.84
C ARG A 109 -4.17 -9.07 10.14
N VAL A 110 -4.27 -7.91 10.81
CA VAL A 110 -3.78 -6.65 10.23
C VAL A 110 -2.26 -6.68 10.08
N MET A 111 -1.53 -7.19 11.06
CA MET A 111 -0.08 -7.34 10.98
C MET A 111 0.33 -8.31 9.88
N ASP A 112 -0.37 -9.42 9.72
CA ASP A 112 -0.06 -10.44 8.72
C ASP A 112 -0.22 -9.88 7.29
N VAL A 113 -1.32 -9.20 7.02
CA VAL A 113 -1.56 -8.63 5.68
C VAL A 113 -0.71 -7.39 5.44
N ASP A 114 -0.78 -6.40 6.35
CA ASP A 114 -0.28 -5.05 6.11
C ASP A 114 1.23 -4.89 6.35
N PHE A 115 1.83 -5.76 7.17
CA PHE A 115 3.27 -5.75 7.42
C PHE A 115 3.96 -7.00 6.86
N TRP A 116 3.56 -8.21 7.28
CA TRP A 116 4.21 -9.42 6.80
C TRP A 116 4.01 -9.63 5.29
N GLY A 117 2.85 -9.26 4.73
CA GLY A 117 2.64 -9.27 3.29
C GLY A 117 3.65 -8.39 2.53
N VAL A 118 3.98 -7.21 3.06
CA VAL A 118 5.02 -6.33 2.49
C VAL A 118 6.41 -6.96 2.62
N VAL A 119 6.73 -7.58 3.75
CA VAL A 119 8.00 -8.29 3.96
C VAL A 119 8.12 -9.47 3.00
N ASN A 120 7.07 -10.29 2.87
CA ASN A 120 7.03 -11.46 1.98
C ASN A 120 7.29 -11.03 0.52
N GLY A 121 6.55 -10.03 0.03
CA GLY A 121 6.74 -9.54 -1.33
C GLY A 121 8.10 -8.93 -1.58
N THR A 122 8.62 -8.17 -0.63
CA THR A 122 9.97 -7.61 -0.73
C THR A 122 11.01 -8.73 -0.82
N LYS A 123 10.97 -9.71 0.08
CA LYS A 123 11.95 -10.81 0.12
C LYS A 123 11.85 -11.72 -1.11
N ALA A 124 10.64 -12.03 -1.56
CA ALA A 124 10.43 -12.88 -2.73
C ALA A 124 10.93 -12.23 -4.02
N PHE A 125 10.69 -10.93 -4.19
CA PHE A 125 11.09 -10.23 -5.42
C PHE A 125 12.52 -9.69 -5.41
N LEU A 126 13.13 -9.44 -4.25
CA LEU A 126 14.45 -8.78 -4.16
C LEU A 126 15.53 -9.45 -5.00
N PRO A 127 15.70 -10.80 -5.02
CA PRO A 127 16.69 -11.44 -5.87
C PRO A 127 16.49 -11.15 -7.37
N HIS A 128 15.25 -11.18 -7.85
CA HIS A 128 14.90 -10.88 -9.24
C HIS A 128 15.12 -9.40 -9.58
N LEU A 129 14.83 -8.49 -8.64
CA LEU A 129 15.07 -7.06 -8.79
C LEU A 129 16.56 -6.75 -8.89
N VAL A 130 17.39 -7.37 -8.07
CA VAL A 130 18.86 -7.26 -8.15
C VAL A 130 19.35 -7.79 -9.50
N ALA A 131 18.88 -8.97 -9.91
CA ALA A 131 19.28 -9.60 -11.18
C ALA A 131 18.86 -8.76 -12.41
N SER A 132 17.81 -7.96 -12.31
CA SER A 132 17.35 -7.08 -13.40
C SER A 132 18.31 -5.92 -13.70
N GLY A 133 19.21 -5.58 -12.77
CA GLY A 133 20.11 -4.42 -12.88
C GLY A 133 19.44 -3.04 -12.76
N ASP A 134 18.11 -2.97 -12.65
CA ASP A 134 17.32 -1.73 -12.48
C ASP A 134 16.06 -2.03 -11.68
N GLY A 135 16.26 -2.48 -10.45
CA GLY A 135 15.21 -2.87 -9.52
C GLY A 135 14.58 -1.70 -8.78
N HIS A 136 13.32 -1.84 -8.35
CA HIS A 136 12.65 -0.90 -7.47
C HIS A 136 11.62 -1.58 -6.57
N VAL A 137 11.78 -1.46 -5.26
CA VAL A 137 10.78 -1.87 -4.25
C VAL A 137 9.94 -0.65 -3.86
N ILE A 138 8.62 -0.76 -3.99
CA ILE A 138 7.67 0.28 -3.61
C ILE A 138 6.72 -0.28 -2.55
N ASN A 139 6.88 0.15 -1.30
CA ASN A 139 6.07 -0.30 -0.17
C ASN A 139 5.04 0.75 0.22
N VAL A 140 3.76 0.34 0.19
CA VAL A 140 2.65 1.23 0.52
C VAL A 140 2.36 1.14 2.03
N SER A 141 2.84 2.17 2.73
CA SER A 141 2.49 2.47 4.11
C SER A 141 1.17 3.28 4.15
N SER A 142 1.10 4.32 4.95
CA SER A 142 -0.04 5.23 5.10
C SER A 142 0.44 6.53 5.73
N LEU A 143 -0.40 7.57 5.71
CA LEU A 143 -0.31 8.69 6.64
C LEU A 143 -0.27 8.17 8.10
N PHE A 144 -0.98 7.08 8.38
CA PHE A 144 -0.99 6.40 9.68
C PHE A 144 0.27 5.55 9.96
N GLY A 145 1.28 5.59 9.09
CA GLY A 145 2.67 5.22 9.35
C GLY A 145 3.57 6.43 9.72
N LEU A 146 2.97 7.65 9.81
CA LEU A 146 3.65 8.89 10.21
C LEU A 146 3.03 9.52 11.45
N MET A 147 1.76 9.25 11.70
CA MET A 147 1.00 9.66 12.88
C MET A 147 0.03 8.56 13.28
N SER A 148 -0.39 8.58 14.55
CA SER A 148 -1.35 7.59 15.08
C SER A 148 -2.71 8.24 15.32
N MET A 149 -3.77 7.44 15.14
CA MET A 149 -5.16 7.81 15.41
C MET A 149 -5.80 6.83 16.40
N PRO A 150 -6.63 7.32 17.34
CA PRO A 150 -7.42 6.44 18.20
C PRO A 150 -8.31 5.51 17.38
N GLY A 151 -8.53 4.29 17.87
CA GLY A 151 -9.30 3.26 17.19
C GLY A 151 -8.60 2.60 15.99
N GLN A 152 -7.33 2.94 15.74
CA GLN A 152 -6.55 2.42 14.61
C GLN A 152 -5.21 1.78 15.06
N ALA A 153 -5.12 1.30 16.30
CA ALA A 153 -3.85 0.87 16.87
C ALA A 153 -3.16 -0.23 16.05
N ALA A 154 -3.89 -1.26 15.63
CA ALA A 154 -3.37 -2.35 14.80
C ALA A 154 -2.83 -1.83 13.46
N TYR A 155 -3.66 -1.04 12.76
CA TYR A 155 -3.30 -0.45 11.46
C TYR A 155 -2.12 0.52 11.56
N ASN A 156 -2.12 1.41 12.57
CA ASN A 156 -1.00 2.30 12.83
C ASN A 156 0.30 1.49 13.03
N SER A 157 0.26 0.47 13.88
CA SER A 157 1.43 -0.37 14.19
C SER A 157 2.00 -1.01 12.92
N ALA A 158 1.15 -1.64 12.10
CA ALA A 158 1.57 -2.25 10.84
C ALA A 158 2.19 -1.22 9.88
N LYS A 159 1.55 -0.05 9.69
CA LYS A 159 2.04 0.96 8.75
C LYS A 159 3.30 1.71 9.22
N PHE A 160 3.50 1.86 10.55
CA PHE A 160 4.79 2.31 11.09
C PHE A 160 5.89 1.24 10.88
N ALA A 161 5.57 -0.05 11.08
CA ALA A 161 6.51 -1.14 10.82
C ALA A 161 6.93 -1.18 9.34
N VAL A 162 5.99 -1.04 8.39
CA VAL A 162 6.29 -0.94 6.94
C VAL A 162 7.23 0.22 6.66
N ARG A 163 7.01 1.39 7.26
CA ARG A 163 7.91 2.53 7.10
C ARG A 163 9.32 2.21 7.59
N GLY A 164 9.46 1.72 8.83
CA GLY A 164 10.77 1.39 9.40
C GLY A 164 11.53 0.36 8.56
N PHE A 165 10.84 -0.71 8.16
CA PHE A 165 11.39 -1.75 7.28
C PHE A 165 11.86 -1.18 5.93
N THR A 166 11.04 -0.32 5.31
CA THR A 166 11.35 0.25 3.98
C THR A 166 12.51 1.23 4.04
N GLU A 167 12.60 2.05 5.10
CA GLU A 167 13.69 3.01 5.28
C GLU A 167 15.02 2.31 5.57
N ALA A 168 15.01 1.19 6.32
CA ALA A 168 16.19 0.35 6.54
C ALA A 168 16.65 -0.31 5.23
N LEU A 169 15.73 -0.98 4.52
CA LEU A 169 16.03 -1.62 3.23
C LEU A 169 16.68 -0.64 2.24
N ARG A 170 16.19 0.59 2.15
CA ARG A 170 16.79 1.59 1.27
C ARG A 170 18.25 1.86 1.59
N GLN A 171 18.59 1.93 2.87
CA GLN A 171 19.97 2.15 3.31
C GLN A 171 20.84 0.93 3.01
N GLU A 172 20.32 -0.28 3.22
CA GLU A 172 21.01 -1.53 2.89
C GLU A 172 21.36 -1.61 1.40
N MET A 173 20.41 -1.32 0.50
CA MET A 173 20.66 -1.32 -0.95
C MET A 173 21.75 -0.32 -1.35
N VAL A 174 21.79 0.85 -0.72
CA VAL A 174 22.83 1.86 -0.96
C VAL A 174 24.19 1.38 -0.44
N LEU A 175 24.24 0.82 0.77
CA LEU A 175 25.47 0.36 1.40
C LEU A 175 26.09 -0.83 0.65
N ASN A 176 25.25 -1.75 0.16
CA ASN A 176 25.69 -2.92 -0.59
C ASN A 176 26.06 -2.60 -2.05
N GLY A 177 25.67 -1.44 -2.57
CA GLY A 177 25.82 -1.10 -3.98
C GLY A 177 24.85 -1.87 -4.89
N ASP A 178 23.73 -2.38 -4.34
CA ASP A 178 22.74 -3.11 -5.09
C ASP A 178 21.98 -2.19 -6.07
N PRO A 179 21.67 -2.65 -7.30
CA PRO A 179 20.97 -1.84 -8.31
C PRO A 179 19.46 -1.79 -8.04
N VAL A 180 19.07 -1.62 -6.78
CA VAL A 180 17.67 -1.60 -6.34
C VAL A 180 17.34 -0.31 -5.62
N LYS A 181 16.37 0.41 -6.16
CA LYS A 181 15.76 1.61 -5.53
C LYS A 181 14.68 1.17 -4.56
N VAL A 182 14.40 2.00 -3.56
CA VAL A 182 13.35 1.72 -2.58
C VAL A 182 12.57 3.00 -2.28
N THR A 183 11.24 2.91 -2.34
CA THR A 183 10.32 4.04 -2.08
C THR A 183 9.28 3.66 -1.04
N SER A 184 9.16 4.46 0.01
CA SER A 184 8.06 4.40 0.98
C SER A 184 6.92 5.33 0.56
N VAL A 185 5.71 4.79 0.42
CA VAL A 185 4.52 5.53 -0.01
C VAL A 185 3.59 5.75 1.18
N HIS A 186 3.14 6.99 1.39
CA HIS A 186 2.27 7.36 2.50
C HIS A 186 1.00 8.04 1.97
N PRO A 187 -0.04 7.26 1.58
CA PRO A 187 -1.33 7.81 1.21
C PRO A 187 -2.04 8.44 2.41
N GLY A 188 -2.67 9.59 2.19
CA GLY A 188 -3.68 10.15 3.06
C GLY A 188 -5.05 9.52 2.79
N GLY A 189 -6.11 10.31 2.83
CA GLY A 189 -7.46 9.85 2.53
C GLY A 189 -7.70 9.67 1.03
N ILE A 190 -7.63 8.44 0.56
CA ILE A 190 -7.90 8.08 -0.83
C ILE A 190 -9.30 7.46 -0.95
N LYS A 191 -10.06 7.84 -1.98
CA LYS A 191 -11.42 7.32 -2.27
C LYS A 191 -11.37 5.87 -2.75
N THR A 192 -11.15 4.93 -1.83
CA THR A 192 -11.06 3.48 -2.12
C THR A 192 -12.07 2.69 -1.30
N ALA A 193 -12.23 1.41 -1.61
CA ALA A 193 -13.07 0.50 -0.84
C ALA A 193 -12.43 0.05 0.49
N ILE A 194 -11.19 0.43 0.80
CA ILE A 194 -10.45 -0.08 1.97
C ILE A 194 -11.21 0.16 3.29
N ALA A 195 -11.84 1.31 3.46
CA ALA A 195 -12.63 1.61 4.65
C ALA A 195 -13.99 0.89 4.65
N ARG A 196 -14.58 0.67 3.46
CA ARG A 196 -15.84 -0.06 3.32
C ARG A 196 -15.69 -1.57 3.51
N ASN A 197 -14.56 -2.11 3.07
CA ASN A 197 -14.22 -3.53 3.19
C ASN A 197 -13.46 -3.82 4.51
N GLY A 198 -13.17 -2.78 5.29
CA GLY A 198 -12.52 -2.90 6.60
C GLY A 198 -13.43 -3.61 7.60
N THR A 199 -12.80 -4.29 8.56
CA THR A 199 -13.51 -4.91 9.69
C THR A 199 -13.47 -4.00 10.92
N THR A 200 -14.38 -4.25 11.86
CA THR A 200 -14.48 -3.50 13.11
C THR A 200 -14.50 -4.43 14.32
N ALA A 201 -14.06 -3.91 15.47
CA ALA A 201 -14.23 -4.60 16.73
C ALA A 201 -15.74 -4.71 17.08
N GLU A 202 -16.06 -5.67 17.95
CA GLU A 202 -17.43 -5.85 18.44
C GLU A 202 -17.98 -4.56 19.05
N GLY A 203 -19.22 -4.21 18.69
CA GLY A 203 -19.88 -2.98 19.15
C GLY A 203 -19.52 -1.71 18.36
N VAL A 204 -18.61 -1.78 17.39
CA VAL A 204 -18.30 -0.65 16.49
C VAL A 204 -19.11 -0.78 15.20
N ASP A 205 -19.90 0.23 14.86
CA ASP A 205 -20.71 0.25 13.64
C ASP A 205 -19.82 0.46 12.38
N PRO A 206 -19.69 -0.55 11.51
CA PRO A 206 -18.85 -0.46 10.32
C PRO A 206 -19.38 0.54 9.29
N GLU A 207 -20.72 0.71 9.20
CA GLU A 207 -21.32 1.64 8.25
C GLU A 207 -21.06 3.10 8.65
N ALA A 208 -21.18 3.41 9.95
CA ALA A 208 -20.86 4.73 10.48
C ALA A 208 -19.37 5.07 10.26
N GLN A 209 -18.47 4.11 10.47
CA GLN A 209 -17.03 4.30 10.23
C GLN A 209 -16.70 4.54 8.76
N SER A 210 -17.28 3.75 7.86
CA SER A 210 -17.10 3.91 6.41
C SER A 210 -17.63 5.27 5.94
N LYS A 211 -18.83 5.66 6.35
CA LYS A 211 -19.41 6.98 6.03
C LYS A 211 -18.56 8.14 6.56
N PHE A 212 -18.01 7.98 7.76
CA PHE A 212 -17.11 8.98 8.35
C PHE A 212 -15.84 9.14 7.49
N PHE A 213 -15.20 8.03 7.13
CA PHE A 213 -13.99 8.04 6.29
C PHE A 213 -14.27 8.70 4.93
N ASP A 214 -15.32 8.26 4.23
CA ASP A 214 -15.66 8.75 2.89
C ASP A 214 -15.98 10.27 2.89
N LYS A 215 -16.68 10.76 3.92
CA LYS A 215 -17.11 12.17 3.97
C LYS A 215 -16.03 13.13 4.46
N ARG A 216 -15.12 12.68 5.34
CA ARG A 216 -14.22 13.56 6.07
C ARG A 216 -12.75 13.40 5.70
N LEU A 217 -12.33 12.20 5.27
CA LEU A 217 -10.94 11.90 5.03
C LEU A 217 -10.65 11.68 3.53
N ALA A 218 -11.51 10.97 2.82
CA ALA A 218 -11.25 10.58 1.43
C ALA A 218 -11.40 11.77 0.46
N SER A 219 -10.29 12.42 0.13
CA SER A 219 -10.25 13.60 -0.76
C SER A 219 -9.62 13.31 -2.13
N THR A 220 -8.67 12.39 -2.19
CA THR A 220 -7.88 12.10 -3.40
C THR A 220 -8.44 10.88 -4.15
N SER A 221 -8.53 10.92 -5.47
CA SER A 221 -8.94 9.76 -6.27
C SER A 221 -7.82 8.72 -6.39
N PRO A 222 -8.13 7.43 -6.58
CA PRO A 222 -7.12 6.37 -6.80
C PRO A 222 -6.22 6.67 -8.00
N GLN A 223 -6.78 7.20 -9.09
CA GLN A 223 -6.03 7.57 -10.29
C GLN A 223 -5.01 8.67 -10.00
N ARG A 224 -5.42 9.70 -9.24
CA ARG A 224 -4.50 10.78 -8.84
C ARG A 224 -3.41 10.26 -7.89
N ALA A 225 -3.77 9.37 -6.99
CA ALA A 225 -2.81 8.71 -6.10
C ALA A 225 -1.76 7.92 -6.91
N ALA A 226 -2.19 7.09 -7.86
CA ALA A 226 -1.29 6.34 -8.74
C ALA A 226 -0.33 7.26 -9.51
N GLN A 227 -0.82 8.36 -10.09
CA GLN A 227 0.03 9.32 -10.80
C GLN A 227 1.10 9.95 -9.90
N ILE A 228 0.75 10.33 -8.67
CA ILE A 228 1.70 10.90 -7.70
C ILE A 228 2.76 9.85 -7.33
N ILE A 229 2.34 8.60 -7.09
CA ILE A 229 3.25 7.50 -6.76
C ILE A 229 4.21 7.24 -7.90
N LEU A 230 3.73 7.06 -9.13
CA LEU A 230 4.57 6.77 -10.28
C LEU A 230 5.55 7.90 -10.60
N GLU A 231 5.14 9.15 -10.43
CA GLU A 231 6.04 10.29 -10.58
C GLU A 231 7.17 10.27 -9.52
N ALA A 232 6.85 9.88 -8.28
CA ALA A 232 7.85 9.75 -7.22
C ALA A 232 8.81 8.56 -7.49
N VAL A 233 8.29 7.43 -7.96
CA VAL A 233 9.06 6.25 -8.37
C VAL A 233 10.03 6.61 -9.50
N ARG A 234 9.55 7.30 -10.53
CA ARG A 234 10.38 7.76 -11.63
C ARG A 234 11.54 8.67 -11.17
N LYS A 235 11.30 9.49 -10.15
CA LYS A 235 12.30 10.38 -9.53
C LYS A 235 13.13 9.72 -8.43
N ASN A 236 12.98 8.42 -8.19
CA ASN A 236 13.65 7.68 -7.11
C ASN A 236 13.52 8.38 -5.74
N LYS A 237 12.33 8.91 -5.43
CA LYS A 237 12.09 9.52 -4.12
C LYS A 237 12.09 8.46 -3.02
N ALA A 238 12.82 8.72 -1.93
CA ALA A 238 12.83 7.82 -0.77
C ALA A 238 11.44 7.70 -0.11
N ARG A 239 10.71 8.82 -0.07
CA ARG A 239 9.38 8.92 0.53
C ARG A 239 8.46 9.77 -0.33
N VAL A 240 7.19 9.34 -0.44
CA VAL A 240 6.15 10.12 -1.11
C VAL A 240 4.91 10.22 -0.25
N LEU A 241 4.42 11.43 -0.05
CA LEU A 241 3.13 11.74 0.57
C LEU A 241 2.08 11.88 -0.54
N VAL A 242 0.95 11.19 -0.41
CA VAL A 242 -0.07 11.17 -1.45
C VAL A 242 -1.36 11.81 -0.92
N GLY A 243 -1.66 12.99 -1.43
CA GLY A 243 -2.77 13.81 -1.02
C GLY A 243 -2.34 15.04 -0.20
N PRO A 244 -3.09 16.14 -0.29
CA PRO A 244 -2.77 17.36 0.43
C PRO A 244 -2.88 17.19 1.95
N ASP A 245 -3.80 16.37 2.41
CA ASP A 245 -3.97 15.98 3.81
C ASP A 245 -2.73 15.29 4.37
N ALA A 246 -2.13 14.35 3.62
CA ALA A 246 -0.89 13.70 4.03
C ALA A 246 0.25 14.69 4.20
N VAL A 247 0.37 15.67 3.29
CA VAL A 247 1.42 16.69 3.35
C VAL A 247 1.24 17.61 4.57
N VAL A 248 0.03 18.09 4.79
CA VAL A 248 -0.27 19.00 5.91
C VAL A 248 -0.11 18.31 7.26
N LEU A 249 -0.63 17.10 7.39
CA LEU A 249 -0.58 16.37 8.66
C LEU A 249 0.84 15.88 8.98
N ASP A 250 1.63 15.41 8.00
CA ASP A 250 3.05 15.10 8.21
C ASP A 250 3.83 16.33 8.70
N LEU A 251 3.58 17.52 8.13
CA LEU A 251 4.22 18.75 8.55
C LEU A 251 3.86 19.10 10.00
N ILE A 252 2.58 19.01 10.37
CA ILE A 252 2.13 19.26 11.76
C ILE A 252 2.84 18.31 12.72
N VAL A 253 2.88 17.00 12.42
CA VAL A 253 3.53 16.00 13.28
C VAL A 253 5.02 16.27 13.43
N ARG A 254 5.72 16.70 12.38
CA ARG A 254 7.14 17.02 12.42
C ARG A 254 7.43 18.26 13.31
N ILE A 255 6.55 19.26 13.26
CA ILE A 255 6.71 20.48 14.05
C ILE A 255 6.36 20.24 15.53
N THR A 256 5.26 19.51 15.78
CA THR A 256 4.72 19.36 17.14
C THR A 256 5.27 18.14 17.89
N GLY A 257 5.98 17.22 17.19
CA GLY A 257 6.41 15.94 17.78
C GLY A 257 5.20 15.20 18.36
N SER A 258 5.29 14.68 19.58
CA SER A 258 4.17 14.00 20.25
C SER A 258 3.01 14.94 20.64
N GLY A 259 3.21 16.25 20.56
CA GLY A 259 2.18 17.26 20.87
C GLY A 259 0.96 17.19 19.97
N TYR A 260 1.09 16.64 18.75
CA TYR A 260 -0.06 16.45 17.85
C TYR A 260 -1.19 15.65 18.50
N GLN A 261 -0.86 14.72 19.40
CA GLN A 261 -1.85 13.88 20.08
C GLN A 261 -2.82 14.73 20.91
N ARG A 262 -2.32 15.77 21.58
CA ARG A 262 -3.15 16.73 22.34
C ARG A 262 -4.03 17.59 21.44
N LEU A 263 -3.54 17.91 20.24
CA LEU A 263 -4.30 18.71 19.27
C LEU A 263 -5.44 17.91 18.62
N PHE A 264 -5.19 16.65 18.27
CA PHE A 264 -6.14 15.85 17.51
C PHE A 264 -7.12 15.04 18.37
N SER A 265 -6.73 14.58 19.58
CA SER A 265 -7.60 13.78 20.44
C SER A 265 -8.96 14.44 20.72
N PRO A 266 -9.09 15.74 21.05
CA PRO A 266 -10.40 16.37 21.25
C PRO A 266 -11.23 16.47 19.97
N VAL A 267 -10.58 16.67 18.82
CA VAL A 267 -11.24 16.76 17.53
C VAL A 267 -11.79 15.38 17.13
N VAL A 268 -10.96 14.36 17.24
CA VAL A 268 -11.32 12.98 16.93
C VAL A 268 -12.40 12.48 17.90
N GLY A 269 -12.29 12.77 19.19
CA GLY A 269 -13.30 12.41 20.19
C GLY A 269 -14.69 12.97 19.91
N ARG A 270 -14.77 14.20 19.35
CA ARG A 270 -16.05 14.80 18.92
C ARG A 270 -16.60 14.22 17.62
N MET A 271 -15.76 13.59 16.84
CA MET A 271 -16.08 13.04 15.52
C MET A 271 -16.34 11.53 15.58
N LYS A 272 -15.93 10.87 16.67
CA LYS A 272 -16.17 9.45 16.90
C LYS A 272 -17.68 9.25 17.14
N PRO A 273 -18.34 8.32 16.43
CA PRO A 273 -19.70 7.93 16.79
C PRO A 273 -19.71 7.49 18.26
N PRO A 274 -20.80 7.75 19.01
CA PRO A 274 -20.86 7.33 20.40
C PRO A 274 -20.70 5.80 20.48
N SER A 275 -19.57 5.36 21.02
CA SER A 275 -19.33 3.99 21.42
C SER A 275 -19.88 3.87 22.84
N ARG A 276 -21.04 3.24 22.99
CA ARG A 276 -21.87 2.97 24.17
C ARG A 276 -22.95 4.01 24.45
#